data_311446bf5106e922d500b5cca961825d
#
_entry.id   311446bf5106e922d500b5cca961825d
#
_cell.length_a   1.000
_cell.length_b   1.000
_cell.length_c   1.000
_cell.angle_alpha   90.00
_cell.angle_beta   90.00
_cell.angle_gamma   90.00
#
_symmetry.space_group_name_H-M   'P 1'
#
loop_
_entity.id
_entity.type
_entity.pdbx_description
1 polymer ?
#
loop_
_entity_poly.entity_id
_entity_poly.type
_entity_poly.pdbx_seq_one_letter_code
_entity_poly.pdbx_strand_id
1 'polypeptide(L)'
;MRVALDATYSIGRNLSGVGVYSREILTGLAAAHPEADFVFCYRPHRFLRSFRENLPPNVRRHLLGDRFGPRSPALFHGLNQRLPRVRFRRAVATFHDLFVITGEYSTPEFRKRFEAQAREAAARADLVIAVSEFTAGQVEQCLGVERSRIRVVHHGVRMPLREAPDEGRRERIVLHVGAIQKRKNLARLVEAFERLGPEWRLVLAGSSGYAAGEIAGVLAASPARERIELPGYVSDAELEQWYERCSIFAFPSLDEGFGMPVLDAMARGIPVLTSNRSALPEIAGGAALLVDPEDTEALAEGLRKLAHNESLRAELGNRGKLRAAAFTWQAAVSKTWAVYAELASA
;
A
#
# COMPACT_ATOMS: atom_id res chain seq x y z
N MET A 1 13.15 1.72 26.55
CA MET A 1 13.52 2.72 25.51
C MET A 1 12.32 3.62 25.23
N ARG A 2 12.51 4.96 25.08
CA ARG A 2 11.43 5.87 24.68
C ARG A 2 11.49 6.13 23.18
N VAL A 3 10.43 5.77 22.45
CA VAL A 3 10.32 5.92 20.98
C VAL A 3 9.16 6.86 20.63
N ALA A 4 9.45 7.89 19.84
CA ALA A 4 8.42 8.79 19.31
C ALA A 4 8.11 8.43 17.85
N LEU A 5 6.83 8.40 17.47
CA LEU A 5 6.38 8.02 16.14
C LEU A 5 5.37 9.04 15.59
N ASP A 6 5.48 9.41 14.31
CA ASP A 6 4.46 10.25 13.64
C ASP A 6 3.18 9.43 13.38
N ALA A 7 2.22 9.55 14.26
CA ALA A 7 0.93 8.87 14.21
C ALA A 7 -0.14 9.62 13.40
N THR A 8 0.21 10.68 12.68
CA THR A 8 -0.74 11.56 12.01
C THR A 8 -1.65 10.83 11.02
N TYR A 9 -1.12 9.83 10.32
CA TYR A 9 -1.86 9.09 9.27
C TYR A 9 -2.71 7.93 9.80
N SER A 10 -2.49 7.48 11.05
CA SER A 10 -3.20 6.33 11.63
C SER A 10 -4.66 6.59 12.00
N ILE A 11 -5.11 7.85 11.96
CA ILE A 11 -6.42 8.27 12.44
C ILE A 11 -7.38 8.55 11.29
N GLY A 12 -8.54 7.97 11.37
CA GLY A 12 -9.64 8.18 10.42
C GLY A 12 -10.44 6.90 10.18
N ARG A 13 -11.65 7.05 9.66
CA ARG A 13 -12.47 5.90 9.25
C ARG A 13 -11.98 5.29 7.93
N ASN A 14 -11.54 6.15 7.01
CA ASN A 14 -11.11 5.78 5.66
C ASN A 14 -9.60 5.93 5.57
N LEU A 15 -8.85 4.89 5.91
CA LEU A 15 -7.40 4.92 5.86
C LEU A 15 -6.89 4.63 4.45
N SER A 16 -5.92 5.43 4.00
CA SER A 16 -5.07 5.07 2.86
C SER A 16 -4.13 3.92 3.23
N GLY A 17 -3.42 3.34 2.27
CA GLY A 17 -2.39 2.33 2.53
C GLY A 17 -1.36 2.76 3.58
N VAL A 18 -0.87 4.01 3.50
CA VAL A 18 0.02 4.60 4.52
C VAL A 18 -0.67 4.69 5.89
N GLY A 19 -1.97 4.95 5.92
CA GLY A 19 -2.75 5.00 7.16
C GLY A 19 -2.90 3.62 7.80
N VAL A 20 -3.16 2.59 7.00
CA VAL A 20 -3.20 1.19 7.46
C VAL A 20 -1.84 0.78 8.03
N TYR A 21 -0.77 0.99 7.27
CA TYR A 21 0.59 0.73 7.74
C TYR A 21 0.88 1.44 9.06
N SER A 22 0.58 2.74 9.14
CA SER A 22 0.84 3.52 10.36
C SER A 22 0.09 2.95 11.56
N ARG A 23 -1.18 2.58 11.40
CA ARG A 23 -1.99 1.99 12.47
C ARG A 23 -1.42 0.65 12.93
N GLU A 24 -1.13 -0.25 12.00
CA GLU A 24 -0.62 -1.58 12.31
C GLU A 24 0.76 -1.55 13.00
N ILE A 25 1.68 -0.70 12.52
CA ILE A 25 2.99 -0.53 13.16
C ILE A 25 2.87 0.10 14.56
N LEU A 26 2.06 1.14 14.73
CA LEU A 26 1.88 1.81 16.02
C LEU A 26 1.31 0.87 17.06
N THR A 27 0.19 0.20 16.74
CA THR A 27 -0.49 -0.72 17.66
C THR A 27 0.33 -1.98 17.90
N GLY A 28 0.95 -2.52 16.85
CA GLY A 28 1.79 -3.71 16.94
C GLY A 28 3.05 -3.50 17.79
N LEU A 29 3.74 -2.35 17.63
CA LEU A 29 4.92 -2.01 18.45
C LEU A 29 4.52 -1.85 19.92
N ALA A 30 3.44 -1.13 20.21
CA ALA A 30 2.97 -0.93 21.59
C ALA A 30 2.57 -2.23 22.27
N ALA A 31 1.95 -3.16 21.53
CA ALA A 31 1.55 -4.47 22.04
C ALA A 31 2.74 -5.43 22.22
N ALA A 32 3.68 -5.44 21.27
CA ALA A 32 4.83 -6.34 21.30
C ALA A 32 5.90 -5.93 22.33
N HIS A 33 5.95 -4.64 22.72
CA HIS A 33 6.98 -4.07 23.59
C HIS A 33 6.34 -3.27 24.76
N PRO A 34 5.62 -3.94 25.67
CA PRO A 34 4.98 -3.26 26.80
C PRO A 34 5.97 -2.59 27.76
N GLU A 35 7.23 -3.00 27.76
CA GLU A 35 8.34 -2.42 28.53
C GLU A 35 8.87 -1.10 27.94
N ALA A 36 8.51 -0.76 26.71
CA ALA A 36 8.93 0.46 26.05
C ALA A 36 7.91 1.59 26.27
N ASP A 37 8.40 2.83 26.29
CA ASP A 37 7.57 4.05 26.42
C ASP A 37 7.40 4.68 25.03
N PHE A 38 6.18 4.64 24.49
CA PHE A 38 5.88 5.17 23.15
C PHE A 38 5.23 6.56 23.26
N VAL A 39 5.62 7.45 22.33
CA VAL A 39 5.01 8.77 22.19
C VAL A 39 4.42 8.88 20.77
N PHE A 40 3.11 8.76 20.68
CA PHE A 40 2.40 8.93 19.40
C PHE A 40 2.18 10.42 19.14
N CYS A 41 2.83 10.91 18.11
CA CYS A 41 2.89 12.31 17.74
C CYS A 41 1.90 12.62 16.63
N TYR A 42 1.06 13.61 16.81
CA TYR A 42 0.03 13.99 15.86
C TYR A 42 0.20 15.45 15.44
N ARG A 43 0.13 15.73 14.14
CA ARG A 43 0.11 17.10 13.64
C ARG A 43 -1.18 17.82 14.03
N PRO A 44 -1.19 19.18 14.10
CA PRO A 44 -2.30 19.97 14.65
C PRO A 44 -3.68 19.58 14.13
N HIS A 45 -3.81 19.38 12.81
CA HIS A 45 -5.08 19.04 12.15
C HIS A 45 -5.64 17.65 12.51
N ARG A 46 -4.84 16.79 13.16
CA ARG A 46 -5.23 15.45 13.63
C ARG A 46 -5.20 15.32 15.16
N PHE A 47 -4.53 16.21 15.88
CA PHE A 47 -4.28 16.07 17.30
C PHE A 47 -5.56 15.94 18.13
N LEU A 48 -6.54 16.84 17.94
CA LEU A 48 -7.81 16.76 18.66
C LEU A 48 -8.60 15.48 18.34
N ARG A 49 -8.51 14.98 17.11
CA ARG A 49 -9.17 13.73 16.73
C ARG A 49 -8.53 12.50 17.38
N SER A 50 -7.26 12.56 17.79
CA SER A 50 -6.56 11.47 18.45
C SER A 50 -7.18 11.11 19.80
N PHE A 51 -7.86 12.03 20.47
CA PHE A 51 -8.53 11.76 21.74
C PHE A 51 -9.75 10.82 21.63
N ARG A 52 -10.18 10.53 20.42
CA ARG A 52 -11.22 9.51 20.16
C ARG A 52 -10.65 8.08 20.09
N GLU A 53 -9.35 7.94 20.05
CA GLU A 53 -8.66 6.64 20.01
C GLU A 53 -8.25 6.25 21.44
N ASN A 54 -8.54 5.02 21.83
CA ASN A 54 -8.00 4.44 23.06
C ASN A 54 -6.55 4.04 22.83
N LEU A 55 -5.64 4.54 23.66
CA LEU A 55 -4.22 4.20 23.57
C LEU A 55 -3.85 3.14 24.62
N PRO A 56 -2.91 2.23 24.31
CA PRO A 56 -2.31 1.33 25.28
C PRO A 56 -1.65 2.08 26.45
N PRO A 57 -1.49 1.46 27.62
CA PRO A 57 -0.96 2.11 28.83
C PRO A 57 0.48 2.61 28.67
N ASN A 58 1.27 2.00 27.80
CA ASN A 58 2.67 2.39 27.50
C ASN A 58 2.76 3.44 26.37
N VAL A 59 1.64 4.09 26.00
CA VAL A 59 1.59 5.09 24.94
C VAL A 59 1.08 6.43 25.45
N ARG A 60 1.77 7.51 25.08
CA ARG A 60 1.37 8.90 25.36
C ARG A 60 1.13 9.67 24.08
N ARG A 61 0.16 10.60 24.07
CA ARG A 61 -0.08 11.53 22.95
C ARG A 61 0.84 12.74 23.05
N HIS A 62 1.28 13.22 21.89
CA HIS A 62 2.02 14.47 21.80
C HIS A 62 1.61 15.26 20.55
N LEU A 63 1.54 16.57 20.67
CA LEU A 63 1.35 17.47 19.54
C LEU A 63 2.68 17.61 18.77
N LEU A 64 2.66 17.41 17.45
CA LEU A 64 3.84 17.51 16.59
C LEU A 64 3.72 18.69 15.65
N GLY A 65 4.69 19.61 15.73
CA GLY A 65 4.89 20.66 14.74
C GLY A 65 6.22 20.51 14.03
N ASP A 66 6.47 21.35 13.04
CA ASP A 66 7.77 21.33 12.34
C ASP A 66 8.94 21.81 13.23
N ARG A 67 8.64 22.67 14.21
CA ARG A 67 9.65 23.27 15.12
C ARG A 67 9.52 22.83 16.57
N PHE A 68 8.56 21.97 16.90
CA PHE A 68 8.37 21.43 18.23
C PHE A 68 7.90 19.97 18.20
N GLY A 69 8.31 19.18 19.17
CA GLY A 69 8.01 17.77 19.28
C GLY A 69 8.28 17.25 20.68
N PRO A 70 8.18 15.93 20.89
CA PRO A 70 8.42 15.32 22.20
C PRO A 70 9.87 15.60 22.64
N ARG A 71 10.02 15.85 23.96
CA ARG A 71 11.32 16.10 24.56
C ARG A 71 12.09 14.79 24.73
N SER A 72 13.33 14.78 24.26
CA SER A 72 14.32 13.71 24.49
C SER A 72 13.83 12.25 24.27
N PRO A 73 13.14 11.91 23.16
CA PRO A 73 13.01 10.51 22.82
C PRO A 73 14.40 9.98 22.43
N ALA A 74 14.64 8.69 22.69
CA ALA A 74 15.84 8.02 22.21
C ALA A 74 15.89 8.00 20.67
N LEU A 75 14.69 7.87 20.06
CA LEU A 75 14.51 7.79 18.61
C LEU A 75 13.17 8.42 18.20
N PHE A 76 13.15 9.06 17.01
CA PHE A 76 11.92 9.48 16.31
C PHE A 76 11.78 8.71 15.00
N HIS A 77 10.59 8.17 14.76
CA HIS A 77 10.24 7.52 13.49
C HIS A 77 9.13 8.26 12.75
N GLY A 78 9.46 8.80 11.58
CA GLY A 78 8.49 9.27 10.60
C GLY A 78 7.93 8.09 9.80
N LEU A 79 6.69 7.67 10.11
CA LEU A 79 6.03 6.55 9.43
C LEU A 79 5.64 6.83 7.97
N ASN A 80 6.16 7.90 7.42
CA ASN A 80 6.08 8.30 6.02
C ASN A 80 7.39 9.04 5.68
N GLN A 81 7.64 9.36 4.40
CA GLN A 81 8.81 10.10 3.90
C GLN A 81 8.85 11.59 4.36
N ARG A 82 8.61 11.80 5.64
CA ARG A 82 8.62 13.14 6.25
C ARG A 82 9.11 13.12 7.69
N LEU A 83 10.09 13.96 7.98
CA LEU A 83 10.54 14.23 9.33
C LEU A 83 10.21 15.70 9.71
N PRO A 84 9.84 16.01 10.96
CA PRO A 84 9.72 17.39 11.42
C PRO A 84 11.10 18.04 11.46
N ARG A 85 11.19 19.37 11.38
CA ARG A 85 12.47 20.10 11.41
C ARG A 85 13.17 20.06 12.77
N VAL A 86 12.45 19.68 13.82
CA VAL A 86 13.06 19.42 15.13
C VAL A 86 14.13 18.34 15.00
N ARG A 87 15.27 18.54 15.64
CA ARG A 87 16.34 17.52 15.69
C ARG A 87 16.05 16.51 16.79
N PHE A 88 16.21 15.27 16.46
CA PHE A 88 16.18 14.12 17.39
C PHE A 88 17.58 13.51 17.48
N ARG A 89 17.86 12.80 18.56
CA ARG A 89 19.14 12.11 18.75
C ARG A 89 19.34 11.05 17.66
N ARG A 90 18.28 10.31 17.34
CA ARG A 90 18.20 9.32 16.27
C ARG A 90 16.90 9.50 15.50
N ALA A 91 16.91 9.29 14.21
CA ALA A 91 15.74 9.40 13.35
C ALA A 91 15.66 8.27 12.34
N VAL A 92 14.46 7.72 12.16
CA VAL A 92 14.11 6.77 11.11
C VAL A 92 13.00 7.38 10.24
N ALA A 93 13.04 7.16 8.94
CA ALA A 93 11.96 7.52 8.02
C ALA A 93 11.55 6.32 7.18
N THR A 94 10.23 6.05 7.06
CA THR A 94 9.72 5.04 6.14
C THR A 94 9.37 5.63 4.79
N PHE A 95 9.82 5.01 3.72
CA PHE A 95 9.47 5.33 2.35
C PHE A 95 8.55 4.26 1.79
N HIS A 96 7.33 4.68 1.38
CA HIS A 96 6.32 3.79 0.82
C HIS A 96 6.42 3.68 -0.70
N ASP A 97 6.72 4.77 -1.36
CA ASP A 97 6.91 4.89 -2.81
C ASP A 97 7.60 6.21 -3.15
N LEU A 98 8.11 6.31 -4.37
CA LEU A 98 8.65 7.54 -4.95
C LEU A 98 8.04 7.86 -6.32
N PHE A 99 6.90 7.25 -6.68
CA PHE A 99 6.25 7.44 -7.98
C PHE A 99 5.98 8.92 -8.32
N VAL A 100 5.83 9.77 -7.31
CA VAL A 100 5.67 11.22 -7.48
C VAL A 100 6.95 11.88 -8.03
N ILE A 101 8.12 11.29 -7.76
CA ILE A 101 9.41 11.76 -8.27
C ILE A 101 9.69 11.13 -9.62
N THR A 102 9.47 9.81 -9.76
CA THR A 102 9.86 9.01 -10.92
C THR A 102 8.90 9.13 -12.10
N GLY A 103 7.67 9.61 -11.88
CA GLY A 103 6.66 9.72 -12.92
C GLY A 103 5.78 10.97 -12.83
N GLU A 104 4.95 11.17 -13.85
CA GLU A 104 4.01 12.31 -13.93
C GLU A 104 2.63 11.95 -13.37
N TYR A 105 2.61 11.50 -12.10
CA TYR A 105 1.39 11.03 -11.44
C TYR A 105 0.80 12.04 -10.45
N SER A 106 1.23 13.30 -10.54
CA SER A 106 0.71 14.40 -9.73
C SER A 106 1.04 15.76 -10.37
N THR A 107 0.53 16.87 -9.80
CA THR A 107 0.83 18.20 -10.32
C THR A 107 2.31 18.55 -10.13
N PRO A 108 2.91 19.39 -11.02
CA PRO A 108 4.32 19.79 -10.89
C PRO A 108 4.66 20.39 -9.53
N GLU A 109 3.77 21.22 -8.96
CA GLU A 109 3.96 21.86 -7.66
C GLU A 109 3.98 20.83 -6.53
N PHE A 110 3.09 19.84 -6.59
CA PHE A 110 3.07 18.77 -5.61
C PHE A 110 4.32 17.92 -5.73
N ARG A 111 4.74 17.56 -6.94
CA ARG A 111 5.96 16.79 -7.22
C ARG A 111 7.19 17.48 -6.62
N LYS A 112 7.39 18.77 -6.90
CA LYS A 112 8.50 19.58 -6.36
C LYS A 112 8.50 19.60 -4.82
N ARG A 113 7.33 19.80 -4.21
CA ARG A 113 7.20 19.80 -2.75
C ARG A 113 7.48 18.43 -2.13
N PHE A 114 6.94 17.37 -2.74
CA PHE A 114 7.15 16.00 -2.30
C PHE A 114 8.63 15.62 -2.36
N GLU A 115 9.30 15.91 -3.49
CA GLU A 115 10.72 15.65 -3.67
C GLU A 115 11.57 16.37 -2.62
N ALA A 116 11.33 17.66 -2.39
CA ALA A 116 12.05 18.41 -1.38
C ALA A 116 11.88 17.79 0.03
N GLN A 117 10.66 17.38 0.39
CA GLN A 117 10.38 16.71 1.67
C GLN A 117 11.04 15.33 1.77
N ALA A 118 11.01 14.54 0.70
CA ALA A 118 11.65 13.24 0.65
C ALA A 118 13.17 13.33 0.80
N ARG A 119 13.81 14.25 0.06
CA ARG A 119 15.26 14.52 0.17
C ARG A 119 15.64 15.02 1.58
N GLU A 120 14.87 15.93 2.16
CA GLU A 120 15.11 16.40 3.53
C GLU A 120 15.00 15.25 4.55
N ALA A 121 14.00 14.38 4.43
CA ALA A 121 13.82 13.23 5.31
C ALA A 121 14.96 12.22 5.15
N ALA A 122 15.33 11.88 3.91
CA ALA A 122 16.42 10.95 3.59
C ALA A 122 17.79 11.44 4.12
N ALA A 123 18.08 12.74 3.99
CA ALA A 123 19.31 13.32 4.48
C ALA A 123 19.41 13.32 6.02
N ARG A 124 18.27 13.42 6.72
CA ARG A 124 18.22 13.57 8.17
C ARG A 124 17.95 12.28 8.93
N ALA A 125 17.46 11.24 8.27
CA ALA A 125 17.27 9.94 8.88
C ALA A 125 18.63 9.25 9.10
N ASP A 126 18.87 8.65 10.27
CA ASP A 126 20.06 7.80 10.49
C ASP A 126 19.87 6.47 9.70
N LEU A 127 18.68 5.88 9.76
CA LEU A 127 18.28 4.74 8.93
C LEU A 127 16.97 5.02 8.21
N VAL A 128 16.84 4.43 7.03
CA VAL A 128 15.64 4.47 6.20
C VAL A 128 15.00 3.08 6.16
N ILE A 129 13.71 3.00 6.38
CA ILE A 129 12.91 1.83 6.09
C ILE A 129 12.29 1.99 4.69
N ALA A 130 12.57 1.05 3.80
CA ALA A 130 11.89 0.91 2.51
C ALA A 130 10.92 -0.27 2.57
N VAL A 131 9.74 -0.14 1.97
CA VAL A 131 8.69 -1.15 2.09
C VAL A 131 8.85 -2.33 1.13
N SER A 132 9.81 -2.24 0.19
CA SER A 132 10.20 -3.28 -0.77
C SER A 132 11.64 -3.06 -1.22
N GLU A 133 12.25 -4.08 -1.85
CA GLU A 133 13.57 -3.92 -2.50
C GLU A 133 13.50 -2.93 -3.66
N PHE A 134 12.39 -2.90 -4.39
CA PHE A 134 12.16 -1.89 -5.43
C PHE A 134 12.19 -0.47 -4.84
N THR A 135 11.46 -0.21 -3.76
CA THR A 135 11.49 1.11 -3.10
C THR A 135 12.86 1.42 -2.51
N ALA A 136 13.58 0.42 -2.00
CA ALA A 136 14.96 0.60 -1.54
C ALA A 136 15.89 1.07 -2.67
N GLY A 137 15.80 0.44 -3.84
CA GLY A 137 16.53 0.87 -5.03
C GLY A 137 16.16 2.29 -5.49
N GLN A 138 14.88 2.67 -5.43
CA GLN A 138 14.47 4.04 -5.73
C GLN A 138 15.02 5.05 -4.71
N VAL A 139 15.02 4.73 -3.42
CA VAL A 139 15.60 5.59 -2.36
C VAL A 139 17.10 5.80 -2.59
N GLU A 140 17.83 4.74 -2.92
CA GLU A 140 19.24 4.81 -3.26
C GLU A 140 19.49 5.68 -4.50
N GLN A 141 18.80 5.39 -5.61
CA GLN A 141 19.02 6.05 -6.90
C GLN A 141 18.52 7.50 -6.95
N CYS A 142 17.30 7.76 -6.44
CA CYS A 142 16.66 9.08 -6.58
C CYS A 142 17.04 10.04 -5.45
N LEU A 143 17.36 9.52 -4.25
CA LEU A 143 17.64 10.36 -3.08
C LEU A 143 19.10 10.31 -2.62
N GLY A 144 19.93 9.42 -3.20
CA GLY A 144 21.36 9.30 -2.87
C GLY A 144 21.62 8.73 -1.47
N VAL A 145 20.69 7.91 -0.95
CA VAL A 145 20.89 7.25 0.34
C VAL A 145 21.74 6.00 0.15
N GLU A 146 22.84 5.88 0.89
CA GLU A 146 23.67 4.67 0.85
C GLU A 146 22.88 3.42 1.24
N ARG A 147 23.08 2.32 0.51
CA ARG A 147 22.39 1.05 0.76
C ARG A 147 22.58 0.53 2.20
N SER A 148 23.72 0.79 2.80
CA SER A 148 24.05 0.47 4.20
C SER A 148 23.08 1.11 5.21
N ARG A 149 22.45 2.23 4.86
CA ARG A 149 21.45 2.95 5.67
C ARG A 149 20.01 2.52 5.39
N ILE A 150 19.75 1.63 4.45
CA ILE A 150 18.40 1.21 4.06
C ILE A 150 18.10 -0.16 4.65
N ARG A 151 16.92 -0.32 5.25
CA ARG A 151 16.40 -1.59 5.75
C ARG A 151 15.07 -1.88 5.06
N VAL A 152 14.94 -3.05 4.46
CA VAL A 152 13.68 -3.44 3.81
C VAL A 152 12.76 -4.12 4.82
N VAL A 153 11.60 -3.51 5.02
CA VAL A 153 10.55 -4.02 5.92
C VAL A 153 9.24 -4.07 5.15
N HIS A 154 8.89 -5.24 4.65
CA HIS A 154 7.63 -5.46 3.96
C HIS A 154 6.42 -5.18 4.87
N HIS A 155 5.32 -4.71 4.27
CA HIS A 155 4.03 -4.63 4.96
C HIS A 155 3.49 -6.03 5.28
N GLY A 156 2.62 -6.09 6.29
CA GLY A 156 1.77 -7.25 6.50
C GLY A 156 0.48 -7.17 5.68
N VAL A 157 -0.20 -8.29 5.60
CA VAL A 157 -1.53 -8.42 5.03
C VAL A 157 -2.54 -8.73 6.14
N ARG A 158 -3.77 -8.29 5.97
CA ARG A 158 -4.89 -8.69 6.82
C ARG A 158 -5.46 -9.99 6.28
N MET A 159 -5.26 -11.06 7.04
CA MET A 159 -5.86 -12.34 6.70
C MET A 159 -7.39 -12.25 6.79
N PRO A 160 -8.12 -12.90 5.87
CA PRO A 160 -9.58 -12.92 5.89
C PRO A 160 -10.08 -13.58 7.18
N LEU A 161 -11.20 -13.07 7.72
CA LEU A 161 -11.83 -13.61 8.94
C LEU A 161 -12.58 -14.92 8.67
N ARG A 162 -12.89 -15.21 7.41
CA ARG A 162 -13.59 -16.42 6.97
C ARG A 162 -12.78 -17.10 5.87
N GLU A 163 -12.98 -18.41 5.74
CA GLU A 163 -12.45 -19.13 4.59
C GLU A 163 -13.04 -18.57 3.30
N ALA A 164 -12.17 -18.47 2.29
CA ALA A 164 -12.61 -18.04 0.98
C ALA A 164 -13.64 -19.03 0.42
N PRO A 165 -14.70 -18.54 -0.24
CA PRO A 165 -15.63 -19.42 -0.92
C PRO A 165 -14.91 -20.25 -1.98
N ASP A 166 -15.43 -21.44 -2.25
CA ASP A 166 -14.97 -22.28 -3.35
C ASP A 166 -15.03 -21.52 -4.67
N GLU A 167 -14.10 -21.80 -5.57
CA GLU A 167 -14.00 -21.14 -6.90
C GLU A 167 -15.34 -21.15 -7.65
N GLY A 168 -16.08 -22.29 -7.62
CA GLY A 168 -17.38 -22.42 -8.28
C GLY A 168 -18.52 -21.56 -7.70
N ARG A 169 -18.30 -20.89 -6.57
CA ARG A 169 -19.28 -19.96 -5.96
C ARG A 169 -19.00 -18.50 -6.29
N ARG A 170 -17.86 -18.20 -6.95
CA ARG A 170 -17.48 -16.84 -7.33
C ARG A 170 -18.23 -16.39 -8.58
N GLU A 171 -18.55 -15.11 -8.63
CA GLU A 171 -19.19 -14.50 -9.80
C GLU A 171 -18.14 -14.15 -10.86
N ARG A 172 -18.54 -14.05 -12.11
CA ARG A 172 -17.67 -13.61 -13.22
C ARG A 172 -17.37 -12.12 -13.13
N ILE A 173 -16.65 -11.73 -12.08
CA ILE A 173 -16.24 -10.38 -11.78
C ILE A 173 -14.71 -10.28 -11.86
N VAL A 174 -14.24 -9.29 -12.63
CA VAL A 174 -12.88 -8.77 -12.55
C VAL A 174 -12.92 -7.58 -11.58
N LEU A 175 -12.21 -7.69 -10.46
CA LEU A 175 -12.15 -6.64 -9.43
C LEU A 175 -10.82 -5.88 -9.51
N HIS A 176 -10.92 -4.56 -9.45
CA HIS A 176 -9.79 -3.66 -9.15
C HIS A 176 -10.08 -2.89 -7.87
N VAL A 177 -9.09 -2.77 -7.00
CA VAL A 177 -9.20 -1.99 -5.75
C VAL A 177 -8.09 -0.95 -5.68
N GLY A 178 -8.47 0.31 -5.59
CA GLY A 178 -7.53 1.43 -5.49
C GLY A 178 -8.12 2.74 -6.01
N ALA A 179 -7.49 3.86 -5.67
CA ALA A 179 -7.94 5.16 -6.18
C ALA A 179 -7.96 5.19 -7.72
N ILE A 180 -9.02 5.76 -8.29
CA ILE A 180 -9.16 5.97 -9.73
C ILE A 180 -8.18 7.05 -10.16
N GLN A 181 -7.01 6.65 -10.65
CA GLN A 181 -5.93 7.57 -11.00
C GLN A 181 -5.03 7.00 -12.11
N LYS A 182 -4.36 7.88 -12.86
CA LYS A 182 -3.53 7.54 -14.02
C LYS A 182 -2.55 6.39 -13.77
N ARG A 183 -1.86 6.41 -12.62
CA ARG A 183 -0.87 5.40 -12.23
C ARG A 183 -1.44 3.98 -12.14
N LYS A 184 -2.73 3.83 -11.85
CA LYS A 184 -3.40 2.53 -11.74
C LYS A 184 -3.72 1.90 -13.11
N ASN A 185 -3.50 2.65 -14.20
CA ASN A 185 -3.60 2.16 -15.58
C ASN A 185 -5.00 1.62 -15.95
N LEU A 186 -6.03 2.25 -15.40
CA LEU A 186 -7.41 1.77 -15.55
C LEU A 186 -7.94 1.92 -16.97
N ALA A 187 -7.43 2.88 -17.75
CA ALA A 187 -7.80 3.02 -19.16
C ALA A 187 -7.49 1.75 -19.94
N ARG A 188 -6.23 1.25 -19.87
CA ARG A 188 -5.86 -0.01 -20.53
C ARG A 188 -6.56 -1.24 -19.93
N LEU A 189 -6.86 -1.22 -18.64
CA LEU A 189 -7.66 -2.30 -18.04
C LEU A 189 -9.06 -2.36 -18.63
N VAL A 190 -9.71 -1.21 -18.84
CA VAL A 190 -11.03 -1.13 -19.50
C VAL A 190 -10.95 -1.65 -20.94
N GLU A 191 -10.00 -1.15 -21.74
CA GLU A 191 -9.78 -1.59 -23.13
C GLU A 191 -9.51 -3.11 -23.23
N ALA A 192 -8.74 -3.66 -22.30
CA ALA A 192 -8.49 -5.10 -22.22
C ALA A 192 -9.75 -5.88 -21.81
N PHE A 193 -10.53 -5.35 -20.87
CA PHE A 193 -11.78 -5.93 -20.40
C PHE A 193 -12.86 -5.98 -21.49
N GLU A 194 -12.93 -5.01 -22.40
CA GLU A 194 -13.86 -4.98 -23.53
C GLU A 194 -13.81 -6.25 -24.39
N ARG A 195 -12.66 -6.94 -24.39
CA ARG A 195 -12.41 -8.16 -25.15
C ARG A 195 -12.82 -9.44 -24.40
N LEU A 196 -13.34 -9.33 -23.17
CA LEU A 196 -13.95 -10.44 -22.45
C LEU A 196 -15.42 -10.63 -22.86
N GLY A 197 -15.92 -11.86 -22.72
CA GLY A 197 -17.30 -12.21 -23.00
C GLY A 197 -18.30 -11.35 -22.23
N PRO A 198 -19.56 -11.23 -22.74
CA PRO A 198 -20.57 -10.34 -22.18
C PRO A 198 -21.03 -10.75 -20.78
N GLU A 199 -20.73 -11.96 -20.34
CA GLU A 199 -21.06 -12.49 -19.01
C GLU A 199 -20.15 -11.96 -17.89
N TRP A 200 -19.01 -11.30 -18.24
CA TRP A 200 -18.10 -10.74 -17.27
C TRP A 200 -18.44 -9.30 -16.91
N ARG A 201 -18.26 -8.94 -15.66
CA ARG A 201 -18.36 -7.57 -15.14
C ARG A 201 -17.01 -7.09 -14.64
N LEU A 202 -16.74 -5.79 -14.79
CA LEU A 202 -15.57 -5.12 -14.22
C LEU A 202 -16.02 -4.22 -13.06
N VAL A 203 -15.40 -4.37 -11.91
CA VAL A 203 -15.67 -3.52 -10.73
C VAL A 203 -14.40 -2.73 -10.40
N LEU A 204 -14.50 -1.41 -10.42
CA LEU A 204 -13.42 -0.47 -10.09
C LEU A 204 -13.74 0.21 -8.75
N ALA A 205 -13.34 -0.42 -7.65
CA ALA A 205 -13.61 0.05 -6.30
C ALA A 205 -12.52 1.02 -5.82
N GLY A 206 -12.89 2.28 -5.59
CA GLY A 206 -11.99 3.31 -5.09
C GLY A 206 -12.47 4.73 -5.31
N SER A 207 -11.94 5.66 -4.53
CA SER A 207 -12.24 7.09 -4.69
C SER A 207 -11.53 7.70 -5.91
N SER A 208 -12.07 8.80 -6.44
CA SER A 208 -11.42 9.59 -7.49
C SER A 208 -10.08 10.14 -7.00
N GLY A 209 -9.05 10.02 -7.85
CA GLY A 209 -7.70 10.51 -7.62
C GLY A 209 -7.19 11.39 -8.77
N TYR A 210 -5.87 11.52 -8.89
CA TYR A 210 -5.25 12.33 -9.93
C TYR A 210 -5.58 11.80 -11.34
N ALA A 211 -6.01 12.71 -12.24
CA ALA A 211 -6.44 12.42 -13.62
C ALA A 211 -7.66 11.48 -13.74
N ALA A 212 -8.52 11.43 -12.72
CA ALA A 212 -9.75 10.62 -12.77
C ALA A 212 -10.69 11.04 -13.90
N GLY A 213 -10.68 12.32 -14.32
CA GLY A 213 -11.46 12.82 -15.45
C GLY A 213 -11.10 12.17 -16.79
N GLU A 214 -9.82 11.88 -17.05
CA GLU A 214 -9.37 11.18 -18.25
C GLU A 214 -9.94 9.76 -18.29
N ILE A 215 -9.93 9.07 -17.14
CA ILE A 215 -10.47 7.71 -17.02
C ILE A 215 -11.99 7.72 -17.18
N ALA A 216 -12.68 8.75 -16.67
CA ALA A 216 -14.12 8.91 -16.84
C ALA A 216 -14.51 9.04 -18.33
N GLY A 217 -13.68 9.73 -19.13
CA GLY A 217 -13.86 9.82 -20.59
C GLY A 217 -13.74 8.45 -21.28
N VAL A 218 -12.73 7.66 -20.92
CA VAL A 218 -12.55 6.28 -21.46
C VAL A 218 -13.73 5.40 -21.07
N LEU A 219 -14.19 5.46 -19.84
CA LEU A 219 -15.34 4.69 -19.36
C LEU A 219 -16.63 5.06 -20.09
N ALA A 220 -16.86 6.36 -20.33
CA ALA A 220 -18.07 6.82 -21.04
C ALA A 220 -18.09 6.39 -22.51
N ALA A 221 -16.92 6.29 -23.15
CA ALA A 221 -16.78 5.85 -24.53
C ALA A 221 -16.72 4.32 -24.72
N SER A 222 -16.58 3.56 -23.62
CA SER A 222 -16.40 2.11 -23.65
C SER A 222 -17.66 1.39 -24.14
N PRO A 223 -17.58 0.49 -25.13
CA PRO A 223 -18.68 -0.37 -25.54
C PRO A 223 -19.11 -1.34 -24.42
N ALA A 224 -18.27 -1.55 -23.44
CA ALA A 224 -18.55 -2.39 -22.26
C ALA A 224 -19.14 -1.58 -21.06
N ARG A 225 -19.52 -0.29 -21.26
CA ARG A 225 -19.92 0.61 -20.17
C ARG A 225 -20.96 0.01 -19.23
N GLU A 226 -21.95 -0.68 -19.75
CA GLU A 226 -23.04 -1.29 -18.98
C GLU A 226 -22.55 -2.45 -18.07
N ARG A 227 -21.37 -3.00 -18.33
CA ARG A 227 -20.74 -4.07 -17.58
C ARG A 227 -19.67 -3.59 -16.60
N ILE A 228 -19.45 -2.26 -16.51
CA ILE A 228 -18.45 -1.64 -15.65
C ILE A 228 -19.13 -0.90 -14.52
N GLU A 229 -18.82 -1.33 -13.29
CA GLU A 229 -19.36 -0.76 -12.06
C GLU A 229 -18.29 0.06 -11.32
N LEU A 230 -18.67 1.26 -10.86
CA LEU A 230 -17.82 2.16 -10.08
C LEU A 230 -18.52 2.47 -8.75
N PRO A 231 -18.37 1.61 -7.74
CA PRO A 231 -19.01 1.84 -6.44
C PRO A 231 -18.44 3.04 -5.68
N GLY A 232 -17.32 3.62 -6.18
CA GLY A 232 -16.63 4.68 -5.47
C GLY A 232 -15.83 4.13 -4.28
N TYR A 233 -15.68 4.94 -3.23
CA TYR A 233 -15.09 4.46 -1.99
C TYR A 233 -16.04 3.47 -1.31
N VAL A 234 -15.53 2.30 -0.99
CA VAL A 234 -16.24 1.22 -0.28
C VAL A 234 -15.68 1.07 1.14
N SER A 235 -16.54 0.74 2.09
CA SER A 235 -16.12 0.38 3.46
C SER A 235 -15.37 -0.95 3.49
N ASP A 236 -14.66 -1.24 4.58
CA ASP A 236 -13.95 -2.52 4.74
C ASP A 236 -14.92 -3.73 4.59
N ALA A 237 -16.16 -3.62 5.09
CA ALA A 237 -17.17 -4.66 4.98
C ALA A 237 -17.68 -4.87 3.54
N GLU A 238 -17.90 -3.79 2.79
CA GLU A 238 -18.28 -3.86 1.37
C GLU A 238 -17.12 -4.37 0.52
N LEU A 239 -15.88 -3.96 0.85
CA LEU A 239 -14.69 -4.45 0.16
C LEU A 239 -14.51 -5.96 0.34
N GLU A 240 -14.78 -6.48 1.56
CA GLU A 240 -14.73 -7.92 1.82
C GLU A 240 -15.76 -8.66 0.95
N GLN A 241 -16.98 -8.14 0.82
CA GLN A 241 -18.00 -8.71 -0.07
C GLN A 241 -17.55 -8.76 -1.54
N TRP A 242 -16.85 -7.71 -2.02
CA TRP A 242 -16.30 -7.71 -3.37
C TRP A 242 -15.20 -8.75 -3.54
N TYR A 243 -14.32 -8.92 -2.57
CA TYR A 243 -13.31 -9.97 -2.58
C TYR A 243 -13.93 -11.38 -2.53
N GLU A 244 -15.00 -11.59 -1.78
CA GLU A 244 -15.70 -12.89 -1.73
C GLU A 244 -16.35 -13.24 -3.07
N ARG A 245 -16.88 -12.27 -3.79
CA ARG A 245 -17.63 -12.45 -5.03
C ARG A 245 -16.76 -12.56 -6.28
N CYS A 246 -15.65 -11.85 -6.36
CA CYS A 246 -14.88 -11.76 -7.60
C CYS A 246 -14.10 -13.06 -7.91
N SER A 247 -14.00 -13.38 -9.21
CA SER A 247 -13.22 -14.52 -9.72
C SER A 247 -11.80 -14.14 -10.14
N ILE A 248 -11.55 -12.86 -10.45
CA ILE A 248 -10.24 -12.36 -10.91
C ILE A 248 -9.96 -11.03 -10.23
N PHE A 249 -8.77 -10.85 -9.71
CA PHE A 249 -8.28 -9.56 -9.26
C PHE A 249 -7.29 -9.00 -10.29
N ALA A 250 -7.57 -7.80 -10.83
CA ALA A 250 -6.72 -7.16 -11.84
C ALA A 250 -6.08 -5.87 -11.28
N PHE A 251 -4.74 -5.83 -11.28
CA PHE A 251 -3.99 -4.70 -10.72
C PHE A 251 -2.81 -4.32 -11.63
N PRO A 252 -3.06 -3.81 -12.85
CA PRO A 252 -2.04 -3.51 -13.85
C PRO A 252 -1.38 -2.14 -13.64
N SER A 253 -1.07 -1.78 -12.39
CA SER A 253 -0.47 -0.49 -12.05
C SER A 253 0.88 -0.28 -12.74
N LEU A 254 1.14 0.95 -13.17
CA LEU A 254 2.39 1.35 -13.80
C LEU A 254 3.54 1.48 -12.80
N ASP A 255 3.22 1.88 -11.57
CA ASP A 255 4.21 2.06 -10.49
C ASP A 255 3.57 1.84 -9.12
N GLU A 256 4.20 1.01 -8.28
CA GLU A 256 3.80 0.71 -6.91
C GLU A 256 5.04 0.51 -6.04
N GLY A 257 5.02 1.11 -4.86
CA GLY A 257 6.09 0.85 -3.90
C GLY A 257 5.93 -0.49 -3.14
N PHE A 258 4.71 -1.09 -3.15
CA PHE A 258 4.47 -2.39 -2.52
C PHE A 258 3.35 -3.18 -3.22
N GLY A 259 2.09 -2.73 -3.12
CA GLY A 259 0.96 -3.46 -3.72
C GLY A 259 0.11 -4.22 -2.70
N MET A 260 -0.24 -3.58 -1.56
CA MET A 260 -1.12 -4.21 -0.55
C MET A 260 -2.38 -4.86 -1.12
N PRO A 261 -3.13 -4.24 -2.08
CA PRO A 261 -4.32 -4.87 -2.65
C PRO A 261 -4.06 -6.21 -3.36
N VAL A 262 -2.85 -6.42 -3.90
CA VAL A 262 -2.42 -7.70 -4.49
C VAL A 262 -2.34 -8.77 -3.41
N LEU A 263 -1.71 -8.47 -2.28
CA LEU A 263 -1.64 -9.41 -1.15
C LEU A 263 -3.01 -9.66 -0.52
N ASP A 264 -3.86 -8.64 -0.42
CA ASP A 264 -5.23 -8.79 0.10
C ASP A 264 -6.06 -9.75 -0.76
N ALA A 265 -5.94 -9.67 -2.09
CA ALA A 265 -6.58 -10.61 -3.02
C ALA A 265 -5.97 -12.02 -2.89
N MET A 266 -4.64 -12.13 -2.84
CA MET A 266 -3.93 -13.40 -2.66
C MET A 266 -4.31 -14.10 -1.36
N ALA A 267 -4.40 -13.37 -0.24
CA ALA A 267 -4.79 -13.93 1.06
C ALA A 267 -6.20 -14.59 1.01
N ARG A 268 -7.05 -14.10 0.12
CA ARG A 268 -8.42 -14.63 -0.11
C ARG A 268 -8.48 -15.68 -1.22
N GLY A 269 -7.32 -16.12 -1.73
CA GLY A 269 -7.22 -17.12 -2.79
C GLY A 269 -7.79 -16.66 -4.12
N ILE A 270 -7.83 -15.35 -4.37
CA ILE A 270 -8.28 -14.80 -5.64
C ILE A 270 -7.09 -14.82 -6.61
N PRO A 271 -7.22 -15.41 -7.80
CA PRO A 271 -6.17 -15.34 -8.82
C PRO A 271 -5.92 -13.90 -9.23
N VAL A 272 -4.65 -13.51 -9.27
CA VAL A 272 -4.22 -12.14 -9.52
C VAL A 272 -3.58 -12.03 -10.91
N LEU A 273 -4.02 -11.02 -11.69
CA LEU A 273 -3.32 -10.49 -12.83
C LEU A 273 -2.72 -9.14 -12.44
N THR A 274 -1.41 -8.98 -12.56
CA THR A 274 -0.74 -7.75 -12.17
C THR A 274 0.44 -7.41 -13.09
N SER A 275 1.04 -6.24 -12.86
CA SER A 275 2.16 -5.75 -13.67
C SER A 275 3.47 -6.50 -13.39
N ASN A 276 4.29 -6.64 -14.41
CA ASN A 276 5.66 -7.13 -14.31
C ASN A 276 6.68 -6.03 -13.93
N ARG A 277 6.22 -4.87 -13.44
CA ARG A 277 7.06 -3.69 -13.10
C ARG A 277 6.94 -3.32 -11.63
N SER A 278 7.83 -2.46 -11.19
CA SER A 278 7.90 -1.90 -9.83
C SER A 278 8.01 -2.98 -8.74
N ALA A 279 7.40 -2.80 -7.58
CA ALA A 279 7.42 -3.80 -6.52
C ALA A 279 6.51 -5.01 -6.78
N LEU A 280 5.64 -4.98 -7.80
CA LEU A 280 4.61 -6.00 -8.00
C LEU A 280 5.16 -7.41 -8.26
N PRO A 281 6.23 -7.61 -9.06
CA PRO A 281 6.87 -8.93 -9.21
C PRO A 281 7.46 -9.46 -7.90
N GLU A 282 8.09 -8.60 -7.12
CA GLU A 282 8.64 -8.94 -5.79
C GLU A 282 7.52 -9.42 -4.85
N ILE A 283 6.41 -8.70 -4.80
CA ILE A 283 5.30 -9.02 -3.93
C ILE A 283 4.56 -10.27 -4.40
N ALA A 284 4.33 -10.39 -5.69
CA ALA A 284 3.66 -11.55 -6.29
C ALA A 284 4.45 -12.86 -6.10
N GLY A 285 5.78 -12.83 -6.16
CA GLY A 285 6.64 -13.99 -5.90
C GLY A 285 6.29 -15.21 -6.76
N GLY A 286 5.86 -15.01 -8.01
CA GLY A 286 5.42 -16.08 -8.90
C GLY A 286 4.02 -16.64 -8.63
N ALA A 287 3.23 -16.04 -7.73
CA ALA A 287 1.86 -16.46 -7.41
C ALA A 287 0.79 -15.61 -8.13
N ALA A 288 1.16 -14.88 -9.17
CA ALA A 288 0.26 -14.10 -10.01
C ALA A 288 0.63 -14.25 -11.49
N LEU A 289 -0.31 -13.93 -12.36
CA LEU A 289 -0.05 -13.74 -13.78
C LEU A 289 0.52 -12.34 -13.99
N LEU A 290 1.79 -12.26 -14.40
CA LEU A 290 2.48 -11.01 -14.65
C LEU A 290 2.39 -10.64 -16.12
N VAL A 291 2.05 -9.38 -16.42
CA VAL A 291 1.95 -8.83 -17.78
C VAL A 291 2.64 -7.47 -17.87
N ASP A 292 3.06 -7.07 -19.05
CA ASP A 292 3.47 -5.68 -19.28
C ASP A 292 2.24 -4.77 -19.20
N PRO A 293 2.18 -3.83 -18.25
CA PRO A 293 1.02 -2.96 -18.07
C PRO A 293 0.82 -1.97 -19.24
N GLU A 294 1.82 -1.74 -20.07
CA GLU A 294 1.72 -0.88 -21.25
C GLU A 294 1.26 -1.62 -22.51
N ASP A 295 1.23 -2.96 -22.46
CA ASP A 295 0.71 -3.81 -23.53
C ASP A 295 -0.75 -4.20 -23.24
N THR A 296 -1.69 -3.51 -23.93
CA THR A 296 -3.14 -3.79 -23.79
C THR A 296 -3.50 -5.20 -24.29
N GLU A 297 -2.79 -5.73 -25.32
CA GLU A 297 -3.03 -7.09 -25.80
C GLU A 297 -2.62 -8.14 -24.76
N ALA A 298 -1.44 -7.97 -24.16
CA ALA A 298 -0.99 -8.84 -23.07
C ALA A 298 -1.95 -8.82 -21.86
N LEU A 299 -2.50 -7.64 -21.52
CA LEU A 299 -3.53 -7.52 -20.50
C LEU A 299 -4.80 -8.28 -20.87
N ALA A 300 -5.29 -8.13 -22.11
CA ALA A 300 -6.48 -8.80 -22.60
C ALA A 300 -6.30 -10.31 -22.65
N GLU A 301 -5.14 -10.78 -23.12
CA GLU A 301 -4.81 -12.21 -23.16
C GLU A 301 -4.73 -12.80 -21.76
N GLY A 302 -4.09 -12.06 -20.83
CA GLY A 302 -4.03 -12.45 -19.41
C GLY A 302 -5.41 -12.59 -18.78
N LEU A 303 -6.32 -11.63 -19.03
CA LEU A 303 -7.72 -11.70 -18.57
C LEU A 303 -8.44 -12.89 -19.20
N ARG A 304 -8.32 -13.10 -20.53
CA ARG A 304 -8.94 -14.26 -21.24
C ARG A 304 -8.43 -15.58 -20.69
N LYS A 305 -7.12 -15.70 -20.47
CA LYS A 305 -6.50 -16.90 -19.89
C LYS A 305 -7.08 -17.25 -18.51
N LEU A 306 -7.23 -16.24 -17.64
CA LEU A 306 -7.85 -16.44 -16.34
C LEU A 306 -9.36 -16.71 -16.46
N ALA A 307 -10.07 -16.04 -17.37
CA ALA A 307 -11.51 -16.19 -17.55
C ALA A 307 -11.91 -17.62 -17.99
N HIS A 308 -11.12 -18.24 -18.88
CA HIS A 308 -11.44 -19.53 -19.49
C HIS A 308 -10.71 -20.72 -18.84
N ASN A 309 -9.85 -20.52 -17.85
CA ASN A 309 -9.08 -21.59 -17.22
C ASN A 309 -9.27 -21.62 -15.70
N GLU A 310 -10.28 -22.38 -15.27
CA GLU A 310 -10.61 -22.57 -13.85
C GLU A 310 -9.47 -23.23 -13.07
N SER A 311 -8.80 -24.22 -13.66
CA SER A 311 -7.66 -24.90 -13.05
C SER A 311 -6.51 -23.92 -12.77
N LEU A 312 -6.21 -23.03 -13.71
CA LEU A 312 -5.21 -21.99 -13.50
C LEU A 312 -5.63 -21.00 -12.41
N ARG A 313 -6.91 -20.62 -12.36
CA ARG A 313 -7.40 -19.75 -11.28
C ARG A 313 -7.22 -20.42 -9.92
N ALA A 314 -7.60 -21.69 -9.79
CA ALA A 314 -7.43 -22.46 -8.55
C ALA A 314 -5.95 -22.59 -8.15
N GLU A 315 -5.07 -22.89 -9.11
CA GLU A 315 -3.62 -22.98 -8.88
C GLU A 315 -3.07 -21.63 -8.36
N LEU A 316 -3.32 -20.54 -9.09
CA LEU A 316 -2.83 -19.20 -8.69
C LEU A 316 -3.43 -18.74 -7.37
N GLY A 317 -4.71 -19.03 -7.10
CA GLY A 317 -5.35 -18.75 -5.83
C GLY A 317 -4.67 -19.47 -4.66
N ASN A 318 -4.35 -20.76 -4.80
CA ASN A 318 -3.65 -21.53 -3.77
C ASN A 318 -2.20 -21.03 -3.56
N ARG A 319 -1.47 -20.78 -4.64
CA ARG A 319 -0.13 -20.18 -4.55
C ARG A 319 -0.17 -18.80 -3.91
N GLY A 320 -1.21 -18.00 -4.22
CA GLY A 320 -1.45 -16.68 -3.64
C GLY A 320 -1.64 -16.74 -2.12
N LYS A 321 -2.46 -17.66 -1.61
CA LYS A 321 -2.63 -17.87 -0.16
C LYS A 321 -1.31 -18.17 0.55
N LEU A 322 -0.52 -19.09 -0.01
CA LEU A 322 0.80 -19.43 0.54
C LEU A 322 1.76 -18.22 0.52
N ARG A 323 1.74 -17.45 -0.58
CA ARG A 323 2.57 -16.24 -0.70
C ARG A 323 2.16 -15.18 0.31
N ALA A 324 0.88 -14.88 0.44
CA ALA A 324 0.35 -13.88 1.36
C ALA A 324 0.65 -14.21 2.83
N ALA A 325 0.62 -15.50 3.21
CA ALA A 325 0.93 -15.95 4.57
C ALA A 325 2.38 -15.60 5.02
N ALA A 326 3.29 -15.35 4.08
CA ALA A 326 4.65 -14.91 4.39
C ALA A 326 4.73 -13.42 4.80
N PHE A 327 3.66 -12.64 4.59
CA PHE A 327 3.61 -11.22 4.88
C PHE A 327 2.73 -10.96 6.10
N THR A 328 3.30 -10.96 7.29
CA THR A 328 2.56 -10.71 8.53
C THR A 328 2.90 -9.37 9.14
N TRP A 329 1.92 -8.72 9.77
CA TRP A 329 2.18 -7.50 10.53
C TRP A 329 3.11 -7.73 11.71
N GLN A 330 3.09 -8.93 12.30
CA GLN A 330 4.03 -9.32 13.35
C GLN A 330 5.49 -9.28 12.86
N ALA A 331 5.74 -9.80 11.67
CA ALA A 331 7.07 -9.74 11.06
C ALA A 331 7.49 -8.30 10.74
N ALA A 332 6.57 -7.47 10.23
CA ALA A 332 6.82 -6.05 9.97
C ALA A 332 7.17 -5.29 11.26
N VAL A 333 6.42 -5.52 12.33
CA VAL A 333 6.66 -4.95 13.67
C VAL A 333 8.02 -5.39 14.22
N SER A 334 8.32 -6.68 14.19
CA SER A 334 9.59 -7.22 14.68
C SER A 334 10.80 -6.65 13.92
N LYS A 335 10.72 -6.59 12.59
CA LYS A 335 11.79 -5.98 11.76
C LYS A 335 11.92 -4.48 12.02
N THR A 336 10.81 -3.76 12.20
CA THR A 336 10.83 -2.33 12.54
C THR A 336 11.51 -2.12 13.90
N TRP A 337 11.22 -2.97 14.89
CA TRP A 337 11.88 -2.91 16.20
C TRP A 337 13.37 -3.21 16.11
N ALA A 338 13.78 -4.18 15.27
CA ALA A 338 15.20 -4.47 15.04
C ALA A 338 15.97 -3.25 14.51
N VAL A 339 15.35 -2.44 13.62
CA VAL A 339 15.93 -1.17 13.17
C VAL A 339 16.14 -0.19 14.34
N TYR A 340 15.22 -0.15 15.30
CA TYR A 340 15.38 0.71 16.47
C TYR A 340 16.46 0.21 17.41
N ALA A 341 16.55 -1.11 17.61
CA ALA A 341 17.59 -1.73 18.44
C ALA A 341 18.99 -1.49 17.85
N GLU A 342 19.14 -1.59 16.54
CA GLU A 342 20.38 -1.27 15.83
C GLU A 342 20.86 0.16 16.13
N LEU A 343 19.96 1.14 16.05
CA LEU A 343 20.29 2.55 16.34
C LEU A 343 20.51 2.84 17.82
N ALA A 344 19.92 2.05 18.72
CA ALA A 344 20.11 2.23 20.15
C ALA A 344 21.47 1.69 20.64
N SER A 345 22.05 0.73 19.89
CA SER A 345 23.33 0.11 20.19
C SER A 345 24.52 0.86 19.57
N ALA A 346 24.28 1.72 18.58
CA ALA A 346 25.25 2.60 17.92
C ALA A 346 25.32 3.99 18.60
#